data_a314a68c2f6828acd9a2e7a29ff8d6e4
#
_entry.id   a314a68c2f6828acd9a2e7a29ff8d6e4
#
_cell.length_a   1.000
_cell.length_b   1.000
_cell.length_c   1.000
_cell.angle_alpha   90.00
_cell.angle_beta   90.00
_cell.angle_gamma   90.00
#
_symmetry.space_group_name_H-M   'P 1'
#
loop_
_entity.id
_entity.type
_entity.pdbx_description
1 polymer ?
#
loop_
_entity_poly.entity_id
_entity_poly.type
_entity_poly.pdbx_seq_one_letter_code
_entity_poly.pdbx_strand_id
1 'polypeptide(L)'
;MRTRILHRWKTVCLGGLLGFSSLCAQAEGIGYTPTPENLQARKEFQDGKFGIFLHWGIYSMFGQGEWYMNTANIDCHEYAKAASGFYPSRFNAQEWVAAIKASGAKYICITSRHHDGFSMFDTKYSDYDIVDATPFKRDVIKELAEECRKQGIRLHLYYSHLDWTREDYYPLGNTGHGTGRTSHGEWATYYQFMNHQLTELLTNYGPIGAIWFDGMWDQPDGFDWKLEEQYKLIHKLQPACLIGNNHHKTPYPGEDFQMFERDLPGENKAGLSGQSVSALPLE
;
A
#
# COMPACT_ATOMS: atom_id res chain seq x y z
N MET A 1 -84.42 -18.28 -34.27
CA MET A 1 -84.00 -18.21 -33.26
C MET A 1 -82.48 -18.34 -33.28
N ARG A 2 -81.79 -17.51 -32.62
CA ARG A 2 -80.39 -17.16 -32.91
C ARG A 2 -79.43 -17.97 -32.01
N THR A 3 -78.56 -18.74 -32.65
CA THR A 3 -77.46 -19.47 -32.06
C THR A 3 -76.29 -18.52 -31.74
N ARG A 4 -75.81 -18.54 -30.50
CA ARG A 4 -74.58 -17.82 -30.10
C ARG A 4 -73.45 -18.81 -29.95
N ILE A 5 -72.42 -18.62 -30.72
CA ILE A 5 -71.11 -19.32 -30.71
C ILE A 5 -70.24 -18.69 -29.61
N LEU A 6 -69.81 -19.49 -28.63
CA LEU A 6 -68.89 -19.08 -27.60
C LEU A 6 -67.47 -19.46 -28.03
N HIS A 7 -66.63 -18.44 -28.27
CA HIS A 7 -65.20 -18.63 -28.48
C HIS A 7 -64.49 -18.72 -27.11
N ARG A 8 -63.83 -19.84 -26.88
CA ARG A 8 -62.92 -20.05 -25.74
C ARG A 8 -61.53 -19.49 -26.12
N TRP A 9 -61.09 -18.47 -25.43
CA TRP A 9 -59.70 -18.03 -25.47
C TRP A 9 -58.92 -18.76 -24.43
N LYS A 10 -57.83 -19.49 -24.86
CA LYS A 10 -56.84 -20.07 -23.97
C LYS A 10 -55.81 -18.98 -23.70
N THR A 11 -55.74 -18.54 -22.46
CA THR A 11 -54.66 -17.67 -21.94
C THR A 11 -53.46 -18.56 -21.62
N VAL A 12 -52.35 -18.39 -22.35
CA VAL A 12 -51.06 -18.98 -22.06
C VAL A 12 -50.33 -17.99 -21.14
N CYS A 13 -50.16 -18.32 -19.87
CA CYS A 13 -49.31 -17.59 -18.97
C CYS A 13 -47.87 -18.02 -19.21
N LEU A 14 -47.05 -17.18 -19.90
CA LEU A 14 -45.62 -17.30 -19.94
C LEU A 14 -45.04 -16.65 -18.69
N GLY A 15 -44.65 -17.47 -17.70
CA GLY A 15 -43.93 -17.01 -16.52
C GLY A 15 -42.50 -16.71 -16.87
N GLY A 16 -42.16 -15.45 -17.12
CA GLY A 16 -40.79 -14.98 -17.22
C GLY A 16 -40.18 -14.79 -15.82
N LEU A 17 -39.28 -15.66 -15.40
CA LEU A 17 -38.37 -15.38 -14.29
C LEU A 17 -37.39 -14.30 -14.72
N LEU A 18 -37.67 -13.06 -14.35
CA LEU A 18 -36.68 -11.99 -14.35
C LEU A 18 -35.77 -12.19 -13.15
N GLY A 19 -34.65 -12.84 -13.36
CA GLY A 19 -33.54 -12.82 -12.42
C GLY A 19 -33.01 -11.39 -12.29
N PHE A 20 -33.34 -10.70 -11.21
CA PHE A 20 -32.65 -9.48 -10.83
C PHE A 20 -31.24 -9.84 -10.40
N SER A 21 -30.29 -9.86 -11.34
CA SER A 21 -28.88 -9.73 -10.99
C SER A 21 -28.69 -8.31 -10.50
N SER A 22 -28.62 -8.15 -9.18
CA SER A 22 -28.21 -6.88 -8.55
C SER A 22 -26.76 -6.65 -8.91
N LEU A 23 -26.48 -6.00 -10.05
CA LEU A 23 -25.19 -5.38 -10.28
C LEU A 23 -25.09 -4.22 -9.28
N CYS A 24 -24.35 -4.45 -8.19
CA CYS A 24 -23.76 -3.35 -7.45
C CYS A 24 -22.78 -2.68 -8.43
N ALA A 25 -23.22 -1.66 -9.15
CA ALA A 25 -22.34 -0.74 -9.85
C ALA A 25 -21.55 0.01 -8.78
N GLN A 26 -20.36 -0.47 -8.45
CA GLN A 26 -19.38 0.30 -7.72
C GLN A 26 -19.04 1.51 -8.59
N ALA A 27 -19.08 2.71 -8.01
CA ALA A 27 -18.59 3.91 -8.67
C ALA A 27 -17.06 3.79 -8.77
N GLU A 28 -16.60 3.10 -9.80
CA GLU A 28 -15.18 3.04 -10.15
C GLU A 28 -14.79 4.34 -10.83
N GLY A 29 -13.68 4.92 -10.39
CA GLY A 29 -13.15 6.13 -11.02
C GLY A 29 -12.88 5.90 -12.51
N ILE A 30 -13.03 6.95 -13.30
CA ILE A 30 -12.83 6.90 -14.76
C ILE A 30 -11.41 6.37 -15.05
N GLY A 31 -11.31 5.21 -15.67
CA GLY A 31 -10.05 4.68 -16.23
C GLY A 31 -9.49 3.40 -15.60
N TYR A 32 -10.04 2.88 -14.49
CA TYR A 32 -9.61 1.61 -13.90
C TYR A 32 -10.76 0.61 -13.77
N THR A 33 -10.55 -0.59 -14.25
CA THR A 33 -11.46 -1.72 -14.09
C THR A 33 -10.71 -2.86 -13.40
N PRO A 34 -11.08 -3.24 -12.17
CA PRO A 34 -10.39 -4.31 -11.46
C PRO A 34 -10.60 -5.66 -12.16
N THR A 35 -9.56 -6.49 -12.12
CA THR A 35 -9.64 -7.86 -12.64
C THR A 35 -10.42 -8.76 -11.66
N PRO A 36 -10.87 -9.96 -12.10
CA PRO A 36 -11.48 -10.92 -11.18
C PRO A 36 -10.58 -11.28 -9.99
N GLU A 37 -9.27 -11.38 -10.21
CA GLU A 37 -8.28 -11.66 -9.16
C GLU A 37 -8.20 -10.50 -8.16
N ASN A 38 -8.25 -9.26 -8.64
CA ASN A 38 -8.26 -8.08 -7.79
C ASN A 38 -9.54 -8.02 -6.95
N LEU A 39 -10.70 -8.22 -7.56
CA LEU A 39 -11.99 -8.26 -6.86
C LEU A 39 -12.02 -9.35 -5.77
N GLN A 40 -11.45 -10.51 -6.05
CA GLN A 40 -11.31 -11.57 -5.06
C GLN A 40 -10.38 -11.15 -3.91
N ALA A 41 -9.25 -10.51 -4.22
CA ALA A 41 -8.31 -10.01 -3.21
C ALA A 41 -8.94 -8.93 -2.31
N ARG A 42 -9.70 -7.98 -2.90
CA ARG A 42 -10.48 -6.97 -2.13
C ARG A 42 -11.45 -7.64 -1.16
N LYS A 43 -12.21 -8.65 -1.63
CA LYS A 43 -13.13 -9.39 -0.78
C LYS A 43 -12.41 -10.10 0.36
N GLU A 44 -11.30 -10.76 0.07
CA GLU A 44 -10.52 -11.46 1.10
C GLU A 44 -9.87 -10.51 2.10
N PHE A 45 -9.47 -9.30 1.68
CA PHE A 45 -9.00 -8.26 2.58
C PHE A 45 -10.13 -7.78 3.49
N GLN A 46 -11.30 -7.47 2.93
CA GLN A 46 -12.48 -7.07 3.68
C GLN A 46 -12.94 -8.12 4.69
N ASP A 47 -12.89 -9.40 4.32
CA ASP A 47 -13.25 -10.52 5.20
C ASP A 47 -12.18 -10.77 6.27
N GLY A 48 -10.93 -10.46 5.97
CA GLY A 48 -9.77 -10.66 6.84
C GLY A 48 -9.78 -9.79 8.10
N LYS A 49 -10.20 -8.54 8.00
CA LYS A 49 -10.49 -7.57 9.07
C LYS A 49 -9.37 -7.26 10.07
N PHE A 50 -8.43 -8.15 10.31
CA PHE A 50 -7.38 -7.99 11.30
C PHE A 50 -6.01 -8.29 10.70
N GLY A 51 -5.14 -7.29 10.73
CA GLY A 51 -3.75 -7.37 10.35
C GLY A 51 -2.85 -6.77 11.42
N ILE A 52 -1.56 -7.03 11.31
CA ILE A 52 -0.53 -6.41 12.15
C ILE A 52 0.30 -5.50 11.28
N PHE A 53 0.44 -4.24 11.70
CA PHE A 53 1.33 -3.28 11.05
C PHE A 53 2.64 -3.16 11.84
N LEU A 54 3.77 -3.31 11.15
CA LEU A 54 5.11 -3.22 11.71
C LEU A 54 5.85 -2.03 11.10
N HIS A 55 6.13 -1.01 11.93
CA HIS A 55 7.11 0.02 11.61
C HIS A 55 8.47 -0.43 12.13
N TRP A 56 9.37 -0.81 11.23
CA TRP A 56 10.69 -1.31 11.58
C TRP A 56 11.73 -0.93 10.53
N GLY A 57 12.79 -0.30 10.98
CA GLY A 57 13.90 0.19 10.18
C GLY A 57 15.03 0.68 11.08
N ILE A 58 16.01 1.36 10.51
CA ILE A 58 17.13 1.92 11.29
C ILE A 58 16.67 2.92 12.38
N TYR A 59 15.54 3.61 12.16
CA TYR A 59 14.92 4.48 13.17
C TYR A 59 14.60 3.77 14.47
N SER A 60 14.36 2.46 14.43
CA SER A 60 14.06 1.67 15.65
C SER A 60 15.23 1.63 16.63
N MET A 61 16.47 1.85 16.16
CA MET A 61 17.65 1.89 17.03
C MET A 61 17.65 3.10 17.97
N PHE A 62 17.02 4.19 17.56
CA PHE A 62 16.97 5.43 18.34
C PHE A 62 15.89 5.42 19.41
N GLY A 63 14.84 4.59 19.25
CA GLY A 63 13.72 4.54 20.18
C GLY A 63 12.90 5.85 20.23
N GLN A 64 12.96 6.67 19.17
CA GLN A 64 12.31 7.98 19.07
C GLN A 64 11.19 8.02 18.01
N GLY A 65 10.88 6.88 17.40
CA GLY A 65 9.91 6.76 16.31
C GLY A 65 10.52 7.00 14.93
N GLU A 66 9.74 6.70 13.92
CA GLU A 66 10.12 6.71 12.51
C GLU A 66 10.31 8.14 11.95
N TRP A 67 9.76 9.15 12.64
CA TRP A 67 9.89 10.57 12.30
C TRP A 67 11.13 11.25 12.87
N TYR A 68 11.95 10.51 13.65
CA TYR A 68 13.05 11.10 14.43
C TYR A 68 14.02 11.95 13.60
N MET A 69 14.40 11.48 12.41
CA MET A 69 15.28 12.21 11.50
C MET A 69 14.74 13.62 11.19
N ASN A 70 13.45 13.71 10.85
CA ASN A 70 12.81 15.00 10.54
C ASN A 70 12.57 15.85 11.79
N THR A 71 12.05 15.27 12.86
CA THR A 71 11.67 16.04 14.08
C THR A 71 12.87 16.60 14.83
N ALA A 72 14.01 15.90 14.77
CA ALA A 72 15.27 16.32 15.37
C ALA A 72 16.19 17.10 14.41
N ASN A 73 15.76 17.32 13.16
CA ASN A 73 16.54 17.97 12.09
C ASN A 73 17.93 17.36 11.93
N ILE A 74 18.00 16.03 11.86
CA ILE A 74 19.25 15.31 11.70
C ILE A 74 19.65 15.32 10.22
N ASP A 75 20.89 15.69 9.94
CA ASP A 75 21.45 15.59 8.60
C ASP A 75 21.35 14.15 8.09
N CYS A 76 20.88 13.96 6.86
CA CYS A 76 20.60 12.63 6.30
C CYS A 76 21.87 11.77 6.17
N HIS A 77 23.03 12.38 5.91
CA HIS A 77 24.31 11.64 5.84
C HIS A 77 24.78 11.22 7.24
N GLU A 78 24.53 12.04 8.26
CA GLU A 78 24.81 11.66 9.64
C GLU A 78 23.86 10.57 10.14
N TYR A 79 22.58 10.69 9.81
CA TYR A 79 21.57 9.67 10.15
C TYR A 79 21.88 8.33 9.48
N ALA A 80 22.26 8.34 8.21
CA ALA A 80 22.60 7.13 7.45
C ALA A 80 23.76 6.31 8.07
N LYS A 81 24.67 6.94 8.83
CA LYS A 81 25.75 6.23 9.54
C LYS A 81 25.23 5.20 10.55
N ALA A 82 23.99 5.39 11.06
CA ALA A 82 23.34 4.43 11.95
C ALA A 82 23.18 3.05 11.31
N ALA A 83 23.08 2.95 9.98
CA ALA A 83 22.98 1.67 9.28
C ALA A 83 24.17 0.75 9.61
N SER A 84 25.36 1.30 9.80
CA SER A 84 26.57 0.52 10.16
C SER A 84 26.46 -0.20 11.54
N GLY A 85 25.54 0.23 12.40
CA GLY A 85 25.22 -0.38 13.68
C GLY A 85 23.97 -1.25 13.68
N PHE A 86 23.22 -1.29 12.57
CA PHE A 86 21.97 -2.04 12.52
C PHE A 86 22.25 -3.54 12.33
N TYR A 87 22.14 -4.26 13.44
CA TYR A 87 22.39 -5.70 13.50
C TYR A 87 21.33 -6.40 14.35
N PRO A 88 20.10 -6.61 13.82
CA PRO A 88 19.01 -7.24 14.54
C PRO A 88 19.20 -8.75 14.68
N SER A 89 20.16 -9.16 15.51
CA SER A 89 20.60 -10.56 15.71
C SER A 89 19.48 -11.52 16.13
N ARG A 90 18.38 -10.98 16.69
CA ARG A 90 17.23 -11.77 17.16
C ARG A 90 16.10 -11.86 16.16
N PHE A 91 16.26 -11.29 14.95
CA PHE A 91 15.24 -11.40 13.91
C PHE A 91 15.11 -12.85 13.43
N ASN A 92 13.89 -13.35 13.49
CA ASN A 92 13.51 -14.68 13.04
C ASN A 92 12.12 -14.58 12.37
N ALA A 93 12.10 -14.61 11.04
CA ALA A 93 10.87 -14.47 10.27
C ALA A 93 9.85 -15.56 10.59
N GLN A 94 10.30 -16.81 10.82
CA GLN A 94 9.41 -17.92 11.16
C GLN A 94 8.67 -17.67 12.48
N GLU A 95 9.40 -17.23 13.51
CA GLU A 95 8.81 -16.94 14.83
C GLU A 95 7.87 -15.73 14.76
N TRP A 96 8.25 -14.69 14.03
CA TRP A 96 7.42 -13.50 13.87
C TRP A 96 6.09 -13.83 13.20
N VAL A 97 6.15 -14.51 12.06
CA VAL A 97 4.93 -14.89 11.31
C VAL A 97 4.07 -15.85 12.12
N ALA A 98 4.69 -16.82 12.85
CA ALA A 98 3.96 -17.74 13.71
C ALA A 98 3.22 -17.01 14.85
N ALA A 99 3.88 -16.06 15.51
CA ALA A 99 3.29 -15.25 16.59
C ALA A 99 2.12 -14.38 16.06
N ILE A 100 2.30 -13.75 14.91
CA ILE A 100 1.29 -12.93 14.27
C ILE A 100 0.09 -13.78 13.85
N LYS A 101 0.33 -14.94 13.24
CA LYS A 101 -0.73 -15.90 12.90
C LYS A 101 -1.50 -16.37 14.14
N ALA A 102 -0.79 -16.65 15.24
CA ALA A 102 -1.40 -17.06 16.49
C ALA A 102 -2.29 -15.99 17.12
N SER A 103 -2.06 -14.70 16.83
CA SER A 103 -2.93 -13.60 17.25
C SER A 103 -4.28 -13.57 16.53
N GLY A 104 -4.43 -14.33 15.45
CA GLY A 104 -5.62 -14.35 14.58
C GLY A 104 -5.51 -13.43 13.36
N ALA A 105 -4.42 -12.68 13.21
CA ALA A 105 -4.20 -11.80 12.07
C ALA A 105 -4.15 -12.57 10.75
N LYS A 106 -4.57 -11.92 9.68
CA LYS A 106 -4.66 -12.47 8.32
C LYS A 106 -3.58 -11.93 7.39
N TYR A 107 -3.00 -10.81 7.74
CA TYR A 107 -1.91 -10.19 7.00
C TYR A 107 -0.95 -9.46 7.93
N ILE A 108 0.24 -9.20 7.41
CA ILE A 108 1.26 -8.34 7.99
C ILE A 108 1.47 -7.20 7.01
N CYS A 109 1.45 -5.96 7.46
CA CYS A 109 1.98 -4.82 6.73
C CYS A 109 3.30 -4.41 7.38
N ILE A 110 4.37 -4.28 6.60
CA ILE A 110 5.68 -3.86 7.11
C ILE A 110 6.27 -2.74 6.26
N THR A 111 6.95 -1.81 6.90
CA THR A 111 7.69 -0.76 6.20
C THR A 111 8.84 -1.35 5.38
N SER A 112 8.63 -1.49 4.06
CA SER A 112 9.72 -1.88 3.14
C SER A 112 10.68 -0.71 2.92
N ARG A 113 10.18 0.52 2.92
CA ARG A 113 10.94 1.76 2.89
C ARG A 113 10.10 2.88 3.46
N HIS A 114 10.56 3.52 4.54
CA HIS A 114 9.90 4.67 5.17
C HIS A 114 10.48 5.99 4.65
N HIS A 115 10.05 7.12 5.20
CA HIS A 115 10.46 8.48 4.80
C HIS A 115 11.95 8.75 4.95
N ASP A 116 12.64 8.02 5.82
CA ASP A 116 14.10 8.09 5.99
C ASP A 116 14.90 7.46 4.85
N GLY A 117 14.21 6.95 3.82
CA GLY A 117 14.80 6.43 2.60
C GLY A 117 15.51 5.09 2.72
N PHE A 118 15.58 4.50 3.93
CA PHE A 118 16.25 3.22 4.14
C PHE A 118 15.38 2.05 3.67
N SER A 119 15.93 1.22 2.77
CA SER A 119 15.22 0.05 2.24
C SER A 119 15.49 -1.19 3.11
N MET A 120 14.44 -1.86 3.58
CA MET A 120 14.51 -3.09 4.39
C MET A 120 14.62 -4.36 3.52
N PHE A 121 14.96 -4.21 2.26
CA PHE A 121 15.11 -5.27 1.26
C PHE A 121 16.33 -5.00 0.37
N ASP A 122 16.85 -6.05 -0.25
CA ASP A 122 17.97 -5.99 -1.20
C ASP A 122 17.52 -5.32 -2.50
N THR A 123 18.02 -4.12 -2.77
CA THR A 123 17.67 -3.34 -3.97
C THR A 123 18.90 -2.98 -4.80
N LYS A 124 18.78 -3.11 -6.12
CA LYS A 124 19.86 -2.72 -7.05
C LYS A 124 19.93 -1.22 -7.33
N TYR A 125 18.99 -0.46 -6.78
CA TYR A 125 18.81 0.96 -7.10
C TYR A 125 19.28 1.90 -5.99
N SER A 126 19.78 1.35 -4.88
CA SER A 126 20.32 2.12 -3.76
C SER A 126 21.22 1.23 -2.92
N ASP A 127 22.38 1.73 -2.54
CA ASP A 127 23.27 1.08 -1.54
C ASP A 127 22.79 1.37 -0.09
N TYR A 128 21.76 2.22 0.07
CA TYR A 128 21.15 2.56 1.36
C TYR A 128 20.04 1.58 1.70
N ASP A 129 20.45 0.33 1.88
CA ASP A 129 19.54 -0.78 2.21
C ASP A 129 20.13 -1.72 3.28
N ILE A 130 19.30 -2.64 3.75
CA ILE A 130 19.66 -3.53 4.86
C ILE A 130 20.78 -4.52 4.51
N VAL A 131 20.95 -4.86 3.23
CA VAL A 131 21.98 -5.81 2.78
C VAL A 131 23.31 -5.08 2.56
N ASP A 132 23.31 -3.94 1.89
CA ASP A 132 24.53 -3.24 1.52
C ASP A 132 25.05 -2.32 2.62
N ALA A 133 24.19 -1.56 3.28
CA ALA A 133 24.58 -0.57 4.28
C ALA A 133 24.81 -1.14 5.69
N THR A 134 24.36 -2.38 5.98
CA THR A 134 24.42 -2.91 7.35
C THR A 134 25.33 -4.13 7.48
N PRO A 135 25.87 -4.41 8.69
CA PRO A 135 26.58 -5.67 8.95
C PRO A 135 25.65 -6.89 9.00
N PHE A 136 24.33 -6.70 9.00
CA PHE A 136 23.36 -7.77 9.08
C PHE A 136 23.29 -8.63 7.81
N LYS A 137 23.43 -8.01 6.62
CA LYS A 137 23.54 -8.68 5.33
C LYS A 137 22.42 -9.68 5.00
N ARG A 138 21.20 -9.44 5.52
CA ARG A 138 20.04 -10.30 5.26
C ARG A 138 18.89 -9.45 4.77
N ASP A 139 18.17 -9.96 3.77
CA ASP A 139 16.96 -9.34 3.24
C ASP A 139 15.73 -9.77 4.07
N VAL A 140 15.29 -8.90 4.98
CA VAL A 140 14.18 -9.19 5.88
C VAL A 140 12.84 -9.32 5.14
N ILE A 141 12.63 -8.55 4.09
CA ILE A 141 11.38 -8.62 3.31
C ILE A 141 11.30 -9.96 2.59
N LYS A 142 12.41 -10.44 2.06
CA LYS A 142 12.48 -11.77 1.43
C LYS A 142 12.16 -12.88 2.41
N GLU A 143 12.80 -12.86 3.57
CA GLU A 143 12.57 -13.89 4.59
C GLU A 143 11.13 -13.87 5.11
N LEU A 144 10.55 -12.68 5.34
CA LEU A 144 9.15 -12.55 5.72
C LEU A 144 8.21 -13.02 4.61
N ALA A 145 8.48 -12.68 3.35
CA ALA A 145 7.66 -13.11 2.22
C ALA A 145 7.62 -14.65 2.08
N GLU A 146 8.77 -15.30 2.29
CA GLU A 146 8.86 -16.76 2.26
C GLU A 146 8.08 -17.40 3.41
N GLU A 147 8.24 -16.90 4.64
CA GLU A 147 7.52 -17.44 5.79
C GLU A 147 6.03 -17.13 5.76
N CYS A 148 5.62 -15.97 5.28
CA CYS A 148 4.22 -15.63 5.08
C CYS A 148 3.53 -16.64 4.12
N ARG A 149 4.19 -16.99 3.00
CA ARG A 149 3.68 -18.00 2.08
C ARG A 149 3.56 -19.38 2.72
N LYS A 150 4.59 -19.82 3.45
CA LYS A 150 4.60 -21.12 4.15
C LYS A 150 3.49 -21.22 5.19
N GLN A 151 3.22 -20.16 5.90
CA GLN A 151 2.26 -20.15 7.01
C GLN A 151 0.86 -19.67 6.64
N GLY A 152 0.64 -19.23 5.39
CA GLY A 152 -0.66 -18.77 4.88
C GLY A 152 -1.09 -17.42 5.44
N ILE A 153 -0.15 -16.51 5.69
CA ILE A 153 -0.36 -15.11 6.03
C ILE A 153 -0.04 -14.27 4.79
N ARG A 154 -0.78 -13.19 4.54
CA ARG A 154 -0.47 -12.26 3.46
C ARG A 154 0.56 -11.24 3.89
N LEU A 155 1.50 -10.93 3.01
CA LEU A 155 2.45 -9.84 3.21
C LEU A 155 1.99 -8.62 2.44
N HIS A 156 1.78 -7.51 3.16
CA HIS A 156 1.58 -6.17 2.61
C HIS A 156 2.84 -5.36 2.86
N LEU A 157 3.16 -4.47 1.94
CA LEU A 157 4.35 -3.63 2.01
C LEU A 157 3.96 -2.16 2.08
N TYR A 158 4.30 -1.51 3.18
CA TYR A 158 4.30 -0.05 3.23
C TYR A 158 5.46 0.49 2.39
N TYR A 159 5.19 1.49 1.58
CA TYR A 159 6.18 2.16 0.75
C TYR A 159 5.94 3.68 0.73
N SER A 160 6.95 4.46 1.13
CA SER A 160 6.85 5.91 1.17
C SER A 160 7.03 6.54 -0.21
N HIS A 161 6.11 7.45 -0.58
CA HIS A 161 6.27 8.33 -1.74
C HIS A 161 7.26 9.47 -1.47
N LEU A 162 7.36 9.92 -0.22
CA LEU A 162 8.32 10.95 0.15
C LEU A 162 9.67 10.33 0.59
N ASP A 163 10.73 11.13 0.47
CA ASP A 163 12.08 10.74 0.87
C ASP A 163 12.84 11.92 1.46
N TRP A 164 13.38 11.74 2.66
CA TRP A 164 14.16 12.76 3.34
C TRP A 164 15.67 12.69 3.04
N THR A 165 16.11 11.72 2.23
CA THR A 165 17.53 11.50 1.93
C THR A 165 17.91 11.78 0.48
N ARG A 166 17.02 11.47 -0.45
CA ARG A 166 17.30 11.58 -1.87
C ARG A 166 17.15 13.00 -2.39
N GLU A 167 18.17 13.49 -3.09
CA GLU A 167 18.18 14.83 -3.66
C GLU A 167 17.19 15.00 -4.81
N ASP A 168 16.91 13.91 -5.55
CA ASP A 168 15.96 13.90 -6.65
C ASP A 168 14.47 13.86 -6.20
N TYR A 169 14.21 13.68 -4.89
CA TYR A 169 12.91 14.04 -4.32
C TYR A 169 12.78 15.56 -4.27
N TYR A 170 12.43 16.14 -5.40
CA TYR A 170 12.37 17.59 -5.62
C TYR A 170 11.13 17.94 -6.48
N PRO A 171 10.39 19.03 -6.19
CA PRO A 171 10.66 20.03 -5.13
C PRO A 171 10.54 19.44 -3.72
N LEU A 172 11.20 20.08 -2.75
CA LEU A 172 11.01 19.73 -1.34
C LEU A 172 9.55 19.91 -0.95
N GLY A 173 9.00 18.93 -0.24
CA GLY A 173 7.65 19.00 0.29
C GLY A 173 7.56 19.82 1.59
N ASN A 174 6.58 19.48 2.42
CA ASN A 174 6.35 20.15 3.70
C ASN A 174 7.30 19.68 4.81
N THR A 175 8.03 18.58 4.60
CA THR A 175 8.90 17.96 5.61
C THR A 175 10.33 17.77 5.10
N GLY A 176 11.22 17.37 6.00
CA GLY A 176 12.62 17.07 5.65
C GLY A 176 13.47 18.31 5.35
N HIS A 177 13.04 19.52 5.70
CA HIS A 177 13.81 20.76 5.44
C HIS A 177 15.12 20.81 6.22
N GLY A 178 15.17 20.20 7.41
CA GLY A 178 16.36 20.18 8.27
C GLY A 178 17.30 19.00 8.02
N THR A 179 17.07 18.19 7.02
CA THR A 179 17.84 16.95 6.78
C THR A 179 19.11 17.14 5.94
N GLY A 180 19.46 18.37 5.62
CA GLY A 180 20.71 18.68 4.92
C GLY A 180 20.73 18.32 3.44
N ARG A 181 19.62 17.89 2.84
CA ARG A 181 19.53 17.64 1.40
C ARG A 181 19.82 18.94 0.63
N THR A 182 20.70 18.86 -0.34
CA THR A 182 20.91 19.94 -1.30
C THR A 182 19.95 19.70 -2.47
N SER A 183 18.84 20.32 -2.47
CA SER A 183 17.70 20.11 -3.35
C SER A 183 17.97 20.50 -4.81
N HIS A 184 18.51 19.60 -5.63
CA HIS A 184 18.82 19.83 -7.05
C HIS A 184 18.55 18.61 -7.96
N GLY A 185 17.60 17.76 -7.60
CA GLY A 185 17.26 16.62 -8.42
C GLY A 185 16.09 16.87 -9.36
N GLU A 186 15.81 15.92 -10.20
CA GLU A 186 14.65 15.92 -11.06
C GLU A 186 13.64 14.88 -10.57
N TRP A 187 12.41 15.30 -10.33
CA TRP A 187 11.31 14.42 -9.94
C TRP A 187 11.20 13.16 -10.81
N ALA A 188 11.42 13.30 -12.13
CA ALA A 188 11.36 12.16 -13.04
C ALA A 188 12.33 11.04 -12.67
N THR A 189 13.53 11.37 -12.18
CA THR A 189 14.53 10.39 -11.72
C THR A 189 14.08 9.69 -10.45
N TYR A 190 13.54 10.45 -9.49
CA TYR A 190 12.97 9.87 -8.26
C TYR A 190 11.78 8.96 -8.56
N TYR A 191 10.88 9.39 -9.44
CA TYR A 191 9.74 8.60 -9.86
C TYR A 191 10.17 7.27 -10.50
N GLN A 192 11.19 7.29 -11.35
CA GLN A 192 11.76 6.07 -11.92
C GLN A 192 12.38 5.16 -10.85
N PHE A 193 13.09 5.74 -9.88
CA PHE A 193 13.66 5.00 -8.76
C PHE A 193 12.57 4.25 -7.99
N MET A 194 11.48 4.93 -7.62
CA MET A 194 10.34 4.28 -6.94
C MET A 194 9.78 3.12 -7.77
N ASN A 195 9.55 3.34 -9.06
CA ASN A 195 8.98 2.31 -9.95
C ASN A 195 9.93 1.11 -10.15
N HIS A 196 11.24 1.34 -10.13
CA HIS A 196 12.22 0.25 -10.15
C HIS A 196 12.16 -0.58 -8.87
N GLN A 197 12.15 0.06 -7.70
CA GLN A 197 12.02 -0.65 -6.42
C GLN A 197 10.69 -1.40 -6.31
N LEU A 198 9.57 -0.79 -6.71
CA LEU A 198 8.26 -1.46 -6.75
C LEU A 198 8.28 -2.66 -7.70
N THR A 199 8.98 -2.55 -8.84
CA THR A 199 9.14 -3.67 -9.76
C THR A 199 9.93 -4.81 -9.09
N GLU A 200 11.02 -4.52 -8.38
CA GLU A 200 11.75 -5.53 -7.62
C GLU A 200 10.87 -6.22 -6.59
N LEU A 201 10.16 -5.45 -5.76
CA LEU A 201 9.28 -5.96 -4.72
C LEU A 201 8.16 -6.85 -5.29
N LEU A 202 7.61 -6.49 -6.45
CA LEU A 202 6.52 -7.23 -7.09
C LEU A 202 6.97 -8.38 -8.00
N THR A 203 8.28 -8.52 -8.27
CA THR A 203 8.78 -9.61 -9.13
C THR A 203 9.68 -10.61 -8.42
N ASN A 204 10.40 -10.18 -7.36
CA ASN A 204 11.43 -11.01 -6.73
C ASN A 204 10.99 -11.64 -5.41
N TYR A 205 9.87 -11.21 -4.83
CA TYR A 205 9.44 -11.60 -3.47
C TYR A 205 8.21 -12.53 -3.45
N GLY A 206 7.73 -12.93 -4.64
CA GLY A 206 6.52 -13.73 -4.80
C GLY A 206 5.24 -12.90 -4.64
N PRO A 207 4.10 -13.51 -4.32
CA PRO A 207 2.83 -12.79 -4.20
C PRO A 207 2.85 -11.78 -3.06
N ILE A 208 2.60 -10.50 -3.39
CA ILE A 208 2.42 -9.40 -2.43
C ILE A 208 0.94 -9.11 -2.32
N GLY A 209 0.42 -9.05 -1.10
CA GLY A 209 -1.01 -8.84 -0.84
C GLY A 209 -1.46 -7.41 -1.09
N ALA A 210 -0.64 -6.44 -0.71
CA ALA A 210 -0.92 -5.02 -0.97
C ALA A 210 0.36 -4.18 -0.97
N ILE A 211 0.30 -3.03 -1.66
CA ILE A 211 1.19 -1.88 -1.44
C ILE A 211 0.40 -0.82 -0.68
N TRP A 212 0.93 -0.43 0.46
CA TRP A 212 0.42 0.60 1.35
C TRP A 212 1.26 1.86 1.17
N PHE A 213 0.80 2.81 0.37
CA PHE A 213 1.50 4.06 0.11
C PHE A 213 1.27 5.11 1.18
N ASP A 214 2.28 5.95 1.39
CA ASP A 214 2.22 7.09 2.30
C ASP A 214 3.10 8.25 1.80
N GLY A 215 2.92 9.44 2.39
CA GLY A 215 3.77 10.59 2.13
C GLY A 215 3.27 11.51 1.02
N MET A 216 2.15 11.20 0.36
CA MET A 216 1.59 12.06 -0.68
C MET A 216 1.17 13.44 -0.17
N TRP A 217 0.80 13.55 1.10
CA TRP A 217 0.46 14.78 1.81
C TRP A 217 1.65 15.75 1.98
N ASP A 218 2.88 15.29 1.71
CA ASP A 218 4.10 16.12 1.81
C ASP A 218 4.17 17.19 0.71
N GLN A 219 3.58 16.94 -0.45
CA GLN A 219 3.53 17.88 -1.55
C GLN A 219 2.18 18.65 -1.58
N PRO A 220 2.14 19.87 -2.14
CA PRO A 220 0.92 20.64 -2.22
C PRO A 220 -0.14 19.98 -3.09
N ASP A 221 -1.41 20.36 -2.86
CA ASP A 221 -2.51 19.93 -3.71
C ASP A 221 -2.25 20.30 -5.17
N GLY A 222 -2.50 19.33 -6.05
CA GLY A 222 -2.26 19.46 -7.49
C GLY A 222 -0.87 19.06 -7.95
N PHE A 223 0.02 18.62 -7.05
CA PHE A 223 1.29 18.02 -7.46
C PHE A 223 1.04 16.73 -8.26
N ASP A 224 1.69 16.61 -9.42
CA ASP A 224 1.55 15.44 -10.28
C ASP A 224 2.43 14.28 -9.81
N TRP A 225 1.87 13.41 -8.97
CA TRP A 225 2.50 12.19 -8.48
C TRP A 225 2.58 11.08 -9.54
N LYS A 226 1.93 11.24 -10.68
CA LYS A 226 1.81 10.21 -11.73
C LYS A 226 1.27 8.87 -11.20
N LEU A 227 0.31 8.95 -10.28
CA LEU A 227 -0.24 7.78 -9.60
C LEU A 227 -0.87 6.78 -10.58
N GLU A 228 -1.59 7.27 -11.59
CA GLU A 228 -2.25 6.40 -12.56
C GLU A 228 -1.26 5.44 -13.26
N GLU A 229 -0.10 5.96 -13.66
CA GLU A 229 0.96 5.16 -14.30
C GLU A 229 1.56 4.16 -13.32
N GLN A 230 1.81 4.59 -12.08
CA GLN A 230 2.37 3.75 -11.02
C GLN A 230 1.41 2.63 -10.60
N TYR A 231 0.13 2.94 -10.43
CA TYR A 231 -0.89 1.95 -10.09
C TYR A 231 -1.11 0.94 -11.23
N LYS A 232 -1.10 1.39 -12.48
CA LYS A 232 -1.12 0.50 -13.66
C LYS A 232 0.09 -0.44 -13.68
N LEU A 233 1.28 0.04 -13.32
CA LEU A 233 2.49 -0.79 -13.22
C LEU A 233 2.27 -1.91 -12.18
N ILE A 234 1.79 -1.57 -10.99
CA ILE A 234 1.55 -2.54 -9.90
C ILE A 234 0.54 -3.59 -10.32
N HIS A 235 -0.63 -3.18 -10.81
CA HIS A 235 -1.67 -4.11 -11.25
C HIS A 235 -1.27 -4.94 -12.48
N LYS A 236 -0.39 -4.42 -13.33
CA LYS A 236 0.19 -5.19 -14.45
C LYS A 236 1.13 -6.28 -13.97
N LEU A 237 1.95 -5.98 -12.95
CA LEU A 237 2.91 -6.95 -12.39
C LEU A 237 2.22 -8.00 -11.54
N GLN A 238 1.28 -7.58 -10.70
CA GLN A 238 0.50 -8.46 -9.84
C GLN A 238 -0.97 -8.00 -9.78
N PRO A 239 -1.87 -8.53 -10.61
CA PRO A 239 -3.28 -8.10 -10.64
C PRO A 239 -4.02 -8.23 -9.30
N ALA A 240 -3.63 -9.20 -8.46
CA ALA A 240 -4.20 -9.41 -7.14
C ALA A 240 -3.57 -8.55 -6.03
N CYS A 241 -2.49 -7.82 -6.30
CA CYS A 241 -1.89 -6.91 -5.34
C CYS A 241 -2.79 -5.68 -5.16
N LEU A 242 -3.26 -5.46 -3.93
CA LEU A 242 -4.11 -4.32 -3.61
C LEU A 242 -3.27 -3.05 -3.46
N ILE A 243 -3.89 -1.91 -3.75
CA ILE A 243 -3.28 -0.59 -3.59
C ILE A 243 -4.12 0.23 -2.63
N GLY A 244 -3.49 0.73 -1.58
CA GLY A 244 -4.03 1.78 -0.72
C GLY A 244 -3.04 2.93 -0.60
N ASN A 245 -3.53 4.14 -0.39
CA ASN A 245 -2.69 5.32 -0.26
C ASN A 245 -3.19 6.23 0.85
N ASN A 246 -2.34 6.51 1.82
CA ASN A 246 -2.64 7.31 3.00
C ASN A 246 -2.58 8.82 2.70
N HIS A 247 -3.33 9.25 1.71
CA HIS A 247 -3.39 10.67 1.30
C HIS A 247 -4.52 11.46 1.95
N HIS A 248 -5.30 10.85 2.82
CA HIS A 248 -6.43 11.47 3.55
C HIS A 248 -7.51 12.08 2.64
N LYS A 249 -7.71 11.53 1.45
CA LYS A 249 -8.71 11.97 0.46
C LYS A 249 -9.59 10.79 0.05
N THR A 250 -10.65 11.10 -0.69
CA THR A 250 -11.40 10.05 -1.40
C THR A 250 -10.47 9.30 -2.35
N PRO A 251 -10.54 7.96 -2.39
CA PRO A 251 -9.63 7.15 -3.20
C PRO A 251 -9.56 7.57 -4.66
N TYR A 252 -8.35 7.54 -5.20
CA TYR A 252 -8.11 7.76 -6.62
C TYR A 252 -8.38 6.50 -7.44
N PRO A 253 -8.62 6.63 -8.77
CA PRO A 253 -8.74 5.48 -9.65
C PRO A 253 -7.53 4.55 -9.57
N GLY A 254 -7.78 3.27 -9.37
CA GLY A 254 -6.73 2.26 -9.19
C GLY A 254 -6.41 1.92 -7.74
N GLU A 255 -6.97 2.62 -6.76
CA GLU A 255 -6.90 2.21 -5.36
C GLU A 255 -7.95 1.13 -5.06
N ASP A 256 -7.60 0.20 -4.19
CA ASP A 256 -8.36 -0.99 -3.88
C ASP A 256 -8.94 -1.01 -2.47
N PHE A 257 -8.41 -0.18 -1.59
CA PHE A 257 -8.93 0.03 -0.23
C PHE A 257 -8.65 1.48 0.22
N GLN A 258 -9.47 1.96 1.15
CA GLN A 258 -9.41 3.31 1.71
C GLN A 258 -8.90 3.27 3.14
N MET A 259 -8.03 4.20 3.48
CA MET A 259 -7.38 4.31 4.79
C MET A 259 -7.92 5.48 5.60
N PHE A 260 -8.01 5.30 6.92
CA PHE A 260 -8.45 6.31 7.89
C PHE A 260 -7.47 6.40 9.07
N GLU A 261 -6.21 6.70 8.79
CA GLU A 261 -5.21 6.83 9.84
C GLU A 261 -5.64 7.85 10.91
N ARG A 262 -5.63 7.42 12.17
CA ARG A 262 -6.00 8.23 13.35
C ARG A 262 -7.44 8.73 13.36
N ASP A 263 -8.30 8.22 12.50
CA ASP A 263 -9.69 8.64 12.39
C ASP A 263 -10.63 7.43 12.20
N LEU A 264 -11.93 7.68 12.30
CA LEU A 264 -12.95 6.70 12.01
C LEU A 264 -13.56 6.98 10.62
N PRO A 265 -14.04 5.95 9.92
CA PRO A 265 -14.75 6.15 8.66
C PRO A 265 -15.91 7.14 8.80
N GLY A 266 -15.92 8.17 7.94
CA GLY A 266 -16.94 9.21 7.92
C GLY A 266 -16.81 10.34 8.95
N GLU A 267 -15.84 10.28 9.85
CA GLU A 267 -15.54 11.35 10.82
C GLU A 267 -14.14 11.92 10.57
N ASN A 268 -13.98 13.22 10.81
CA ASN A 268 -12.67 13.87 10.75
C ASN A 268 -12.33 14.44 12.12
N LYS A 269 -11.76 13.61 13.00
CA LYS A 269 -11.32 13.99 14.35
C LYS A 269 -9.86 14.38 14.44
N ALA A 270 -9.06 14.00 13.43
CA ALA A 270 -7.63 14.27 13.41
C ALA A 270 -7.27 15.66 12.81
N GLY A 271 -8.26 16.48 12.44
CA GLY A 271 -8.04 17.77 11.80
C GLY A 271 -7.61 17.69 10.33
N LEU A 272 -7.72 16.52 9.72
CA LEU A 272 -7.46 16.31 8.31
C LEU A 272 -8.66 16.76 7.46
N SER A 273 -8.44 17.25 6.25
CA SER A 273 -9.51 17.65 5.34
C SER A 273 -10.46 16.49 5.08
N GLY A 274 -11.79 16.73 5.15
CA GLY A 274 -12.83 15.72 5.18
C GLY A 274 -12.67 14.64 4.13
N GLN A 275 -12.57 13.41 4.59
CA GLN A 275 -12.47 12.21 3.79
C GLN A 275 -13.84 11.51 3.74
N SER A 276 -14.44 11.45 2.54
CA SER A 276 -15.69 10.72 2.35
C SER A 276 -15.47 9.21 2.31
N VAL A 277 -16.36 8.46 2.94
CA VAL A 277 -16.35 6.98 2.85
C VAL A 277 -16.69 6.56 1.42
N SER A 278 -15.83 5.74 0.84
CA SER A 278 -16.03 5.14 -0.48
C SER A 278 -16.72 3.76 -0.38
N ALA A 279 -16.97 3.14 -1.53
CA ALA A 279 -17.48 1.77 -1.61
C ALA A 279 -16.35 0.71 -1.52
N LEU A 280 -15.08 1.13 -1.45
CA LEU A 280 -13.94 0.23 -1.32
C LEU A 280 -13.86 -0.39 0.08
N PRO A 281 -13.15 -1.53 0.26
CA PRO A 281 -12.76 -2.01 1.59
C PRO A 281 -12.08 -0.92 2.41
N LEU A 282 -12.27 -0.93 3.71
CA LEU A 282 -11.74 0.07 4.64
C LEU A 282 -10.63 -0.54 5.51
N GLU A 283 -9.60 0.26 5.79
CA GLU A 283 -8.57 -0.02 6.78
C GLU A 283 -8.51 1.09 7.84
#